data_7dfd4138bd83e0d65f9e0c71b33ee205
#
_entry.id   7dfd4138bd83e0d65f9e0c71b33ee205
#
_cell.length_a   1.000
_cell.length_b   1.000
_cell.length_c   1.000
_cell.angle_alpha   90.00
_cell.angle_beta   90.00
_cell.angle_gamma   90.00
#
_symmetry.space_group_name_H-M   'P 1'
#
loop_
_entity.id
_entity.type
_entity.pdbx_description
1 polymer ?
#
loop_
_entity_poly.entity_id
_entity_poly.type
_entity_poly.pdbx_seq_one_letter_code
_entity_poly.pdbx_strand_id
1 'polypeptide(L)'
;MKLLTIIVLCLAFGALSDVVVMQPGPVDGKDAEASEFAPEANYGSYDNMKCGFQAGYWAWTYIXFEELNEAKYQGVDVLSAYLSLNVITYFGSGEFLIGTPDGPWDESTITWNNKPDPSGTVTVMADYPDFTGWVNYDVTELVQAWLNGTVPHHGFVLHDYTSSTNRGFHMHSSDCQTSPDLRPELILSYDPQGSLDTSTWGKIKTVF
;
A
#
# COMPACT_ATOMS: atom_id res chain seq x y z
N MET A 1 -50.39 40.57 -7.93
CA MET A 1 -49.27 39.90 -7.30
C MET A 1 -48.90 38.69 -8.14
N LYS A 2 -47.74 38.69 -8.82
CA LYS A 2 -47.27 37.56 -9.58
C LYS A 2 -46.38 36.72 -8.63
N LEU A 3 -46.78 35.48 -8.42
CA LEU A 3 -46.00 34.55 -7.60
C LEU A 3 -44.82 34.09 -8.45
N LEU A 4 -43.62 34.40 -8.03
CA LEU A 4 -42.38 33.96 -8.69
C LEU A 4 -42.04 32.56 -8.11
N THR A 5 -42.28 31.52 -8.89
CA THR A 5 -41.91 30.16 -8.49
C THR A 5 -40.40 29.98 -8.76
N ILE A 6 -39.62 29.93 -7.70
CA ILE A 6 -38.17 29.61 -7.81
C ILE A 6 -38.06 28.11 -7.85
N ILE A 7 -37.67 27.56 -8.99
CA ILE A 7 -37.35 26.15 -9.14
C ILE A 7 -35.87 25.99 -8.71
N VAL A 8 -35.65 25.41 -7.55
CA VAL A 8 -34.32 25.02 -7.10
C VAL A 8 -33.97 23.70 -7.76
N LEU A 9 -33.14 23.76 -8.79
CA LEU A 9 -32.62 22.56 -9.43
C LEU A 9 -31.49 22.02 -8.56
N CYS A 10 -31.80 21.02 -7.74
CA CYS A 10 -30.77 20.27 -7.01
C CYS A 10 -30.04 19.36 -8.02
N LEU A 11 -28.90 19.82 -8.50
CA LEU A 11 -27.98 18.96 -9.24
C LEU A 11 -27.33 18.04 -8.22
N ALA A 12 -27.72 16.79 -8.21
CA ALA A 12 -27.00 15.75 -7.49
C ALA A 12 -25.70 15.49 -8.25
N PHE A 13 -24.61 16.07 -7.78
CA PHE A 13 -23.28 15.67 -8.24
C PHE A 13 -22.99 14.32 -7.60
N GLY A 14 -23.06 13.26 -8.39
CA GLY A 14 -22.49 11.99 -7.97
C GLY A 14 -20.98 12.18 -7.77
N ALA A 15 -20.46 11.73 -6.65
CA ALA A 15 -19.01 11.72 -6.45
C ALA A 15 -18.40 10.89 -7.57
N LEU A 16 -17.52 11.50 -8.35
CA LEU A 16 -16.76 10.79 -9.39
C LEU A 16 -15.56 10.14 -8.69
N SER A 17 -15.57 8.84 -8.60
CA SER A 17 -14.40 8.11 -8.11
C SER A 17 -13.53 7.69 -9.28
N ASP A 18 -12.26 7.91 -9.17
CA ASP A 18 -11.26 7.35 -10.08
C ASP A 18 -10.68 6.08 -9.48
N VAL A 19 -10.39 5.12 -10.34
CA VAL A 19 -9.71 3.88 -9.93
C VAL A 19 -8.44 3.76 -10.76
N VAL A 20 -7.33 3.50 -10.07
CA VAL A 20 -6.04 3.26 -10.71
C VAL A 20 -5.45 1.96 -10.16
N VAL A 21 -4.77 1.22 -11.03
CA VAL A 21 -3.98 0.05 -10.65
C VAL A 21 -2.52 0.40 -10.95
N MET A 22 -1.70 0.40 -9.92
CA MET A 22 -0.25 0.60 -10.01
C MET A 22 0.39 -0.77 -9.95
N GLN A 23 1.10 -1.16 -11.01
CA GLN A 23 1.80 -2.45 -11.10
C GLN A 23 3.19 -2.22 -11.72
N PRO A 24 4.13 -1.67 -10.93
CA PRO A 24 5.45 -1.32 -11.47
C PRO A 24 6.27 -2.55 -11.85
N GLY A 25 7.21 -2.34 -12.75
CA GLY A 25 8.14 -3.37 -13.22
C GLY A 25 9.54 -3.19 -12.66
N PRO A 26 10.54 -3.92 -13.17
CA PRO A 26 11.90 -3.91 -12.61
C PRO A 26 12.66 -2.58 -12.70
N VAL A 27 12.13 -1.59 -13.40
CA VAL A 27 12.78 -0.29 -13.58
C VAL A 27 12.18 0.77 -12.68
N ASP A 28 10.88 0.70 -12.47
CA ASP A 28 10.09 1.67 -11.73
C ASP A 28 9.42 1.06 -10.48
N GLY A 29 9.60 -0.23 -10.28
CA GLY A 29 9.23 -0.91 -9.03
C GLY A 29 10.31 -0.74 -7.98
N LYS A 30 9.94 -1.01 -6.75
CA LYS A 30 10.86 -0.98 -5.63
C LYS A 30 10.35 -1.95 -4.58
N ASP A 31 10.94 -3.13 -4.54
CA ASP A 31 10.60 -4.11 -3.51
C ASP A 31 11.79 -5.02 -3.18
N ALA A 32 11.79 -5.57 -1.97
CA ALA A 32 12.88 -6.43 -1.52
C ALA A 32 12.47 -7.26 -0.31
N GLU A 33 13.04 -8.45 -0.23
CA GLU A 33 13.04 -9.25 0.99
C GLU A 33 14.25 -8.86 1.85
N ALA A 34 14.05 -8.69 3.15
CA ALA A 34 15.13 -8.61 4.15
C ALA A 34 15.07 -9.90 4.97
N SER A 35 16.12 -10.72 4.91
CA SER A 35 16.13 -12.08 5.48
C SER A 35 17.14 -12.22 6.62
N GLU A 36 16.65 -12.60 7.80
CA GLU A 36 17.49 -12.88 8.96
C GLU A 36 18.43 -14.07 8.73
N PHE A 37 18.06 -14.98 7.85
CA PHE A 37 18.88 -16.14 7.50
C PHE A 37 20.22 -15.73 6.85
N ALA A 38 20.21 -14.65 6.07
CA ALA A 38 21.41 -14.10 5.43
C ALA A 38 21.46 -12.59 5.61
N PRO A 39 21.83 -12.13 6.81
CA PRO A 39 21.54 -10.75 7.22
C PRO A 39 22.34 -9.66 6.48
N GLU A 40 23.36 -10.04 5.72
CA GLU A 40 24.14 -9.13 4.87
C GLU A 40 23.72 -9.20 3.40
N ALA A 41 22.86 -10.17 3.02
CA ALA A 41 22.48 -10.36 1.62
C ALA A 41 21.37 -9.37 1.24
N ASN A 42 21.48 -8.84 0.02
CA ASN A 42 20.44 -8.03 -0.60
C ASN A 42 19.64 -8.90 -1.57
N TYR A 43 18.31 -8.79 -1.50
CA TYR A 43 17.39 -9.57 -2.32
C TYR A 43 16.51 -8.69 -3.22
N GLY A 44 16.90 -7.44 -3.44
CA GLY A 44 16.13 -6.46 -4.20
C GLY A 44 15.96 -6.77 -5.69
N SER A 45 16.78 -7.67 -6.26
CA SER A 45 16.65 -8.02 -7.69
C SER A 45 16.12 -9.43 -7.92
N TYR A 46 15.50 -10.02 -6.90
CA TYR A 46 14.95 -11.39 -6.99
C TYR A 46 13.51 -11.33 -7.50
N ASP A 47 13.12 -12.29 -8.33
CA ASP A 47 11.78 -12.36 -8.92
C ASP A 47 10.68 -12.82 -7.96
N ASN A 48 11.03 -13.06 -6.70
CA ASN A 48 10.07 -13.39 -5.65
C ASN A 48 10.60 -12.96 -4.28
N MET A 49 9.67 -12.74 -3.36
CA MET A 49 9.94 -12.29 -1.99
C MET A 49 9.21 -13.17 -0.99
N LYS A 50 9.60 -13.08 0.27
CA LYS A 50 9.06 -13.91 1.34
C LYS A 50 8.71 -13.04 2.55
N CYS A 51 7.56 -13.33 3.16
CA CYS A 51 7.17 -12.77 4.45
C CYS A 51 6.85 -13.90 5.42
N GLY A 52 7.44 -13.88 6.62
CA GLY A 52 7.11 -14.84 7.66
C GLY A 52 8.30 -15.38 8.42
N PHE A 53 8.06 -16.47 9.15
CA PHE A 53 9.08 -17.18 9.96
C PHE A 53 9.26 -18.59 9.43
N GLN A 54 10.49 -18.96 9.10
CA GLN A 54 10.79 -20.29 8.57
C GLN A 54 12.16 -20.76 9.06
N ALA A 55 12.22 -21.98 9.57
CA ALA A 55 13.46 -22.64 9.98
C ALA A 55 14.27 -21.84 11.02
N GLY A 56 13.58 -21.04 11.84
CA GLY A 56 14.23 -20.29 12.90
C GLY A 56 14.60 -18.84 12.53
N TYR A 57 14.21 -18.39 11.35
CA TYR A 57 14.60 -17.06 10.83
C TYR A 57 13.38 -16.30 10.31
N TRP A 58 13.40 -14.97 10.48
CA TRP A 58 12.40 -14.06 9.94
C TRP A 58 12.77 -13.60 8.53
N ALA A 59 11.75 -13.37 7.72
CA ALA A 59 11.86 -12.63 6.47
C ALA A 59 10.77 -11.56 6.46
N TRP A 60 11.16 -10.31 6.18
CA TRP A 60 10.26 -9.18 6.02
C TRP A 60 10.30 -8.72 4.56
N THR A 61 9.17 -8.23 4.06
CA THR A 61 9.05 -7.75 2.69
C THR A 61 8.77 -6.25 2.70
N TYR A 62 9.48 -5.51 1.85
CA TYR A 62 9.36 -4.06 1.65
C TYR A 62 8.86 -3.82 0.24
N ILE A 63 7.89 -2.92 0.04
CA ILE A 63 7.29 -2.62 -1.28
C ILE A 63 6.91 -1.13 -1.39
N UNK A 64 7.20 -0.21 -2.45
CA UNK A 64 6.95 0.98 -2.64
C UNK A 64 6.36 1.11 -3.80
N PHE A 65 5.41 1.74 -3.87
CA PHE A 65 4.76 2.27 -5.09
C PHE A 65 5.09 3.77 -5.18
N GLU A 66 6.17 4.10 -5.81
CA GLU A 66 6.65 5.49 -5.87
C GLU A 66 5.69 6.41 -6.64
N GLU A 67 4.85 5.87 -7.50
CA GLU A 67 3.83 6.61 -8.23
C GLU A 67 2.87 7.38 -7.28
N LEU A 68 2.64 6.89 -6.06
CA LEU A 68 1.82 7.60 -5.07
C LEU A 68 2.38 8.97 -4.69
N ASN A 69 3.65 9.24 -4.94
CA ASN A 69 4.25 10.55 -4.68
C ASN A 69 3.86 11.62 -5.72
N GLU A 70 3.20 11.23 -6.81
CA GLU A 70 2.77 12.22 -7.80
C GLU A 70 1.76 13.20 -7.23
N ALA A 71 1.87 14.46 -7.65
CA ALA A 71 1.05 15.55 -7.14
C ALA A 71 -0.46 15.32 -7.28
N LYS A 72 -0.86 14.54 -8.28
CA LYS A 72 -2.29 14.25 -8.54
C LYS A 72 -2.96 13.44 -7.43
N TYR A 73 -2.18 12.72 -6.61
CA TYR A 73 -2.72 11.91 -5.51
C TYR A 73 -2.65 12.61 -4.16
N GLN A 74 -1.91 13.72 -4.05
CA GLN A 74 -1.69 14.37 -2.75
C GLN A 74 -2.96 15.09 -2.27
N GLY A 75 -3.41 14.75 -1.07
CA GLY A 75 -4.57 15.36 -0.45
C GLY A 75 -5.92 14.88 -0.97
N VAL A 76 -5.97 13.81 -1.77
CA VAL A 76 -7.24 13.22 -2.22
C VAL A 76 -7.89 12.41 -1.09
N ASP A 77 -9.20 12.23 -1.18
CA ASP A 77 -9.93 11.34 -0.27
C ASP A 77 -9.87 9.91 -0.83
N VAL A 78 -9.20 9.02 -0.11
CA VAL A 78 -9.09 7.61 -0.48
C VAL A 78 -10.39 6.90 -0.12
N LEU A 79 -11.05 6.32 -1.11
CA LEU A 79 -12.28 5.55 -0.93
C LEU A 79 -11.97 4.10 -0.58
N SER A 80 -10.95 3.53 -1.22
CA SER A 80 -10.39 2.22 -0.87
C SER A 80 -9.01 2.07 -1.47
N ALA A 81 -8.14 1.32 -0.79
CA ALA A 81 -6.83 0.95 -1.31
C ALA A 81 -6.54 -0.50 -0.93
N TYR A 82 -6.13 -1.30 -1.92
CA TYR A 82 -5.79 -2.70 -1.71
C TYR A 82 -4.38 -2.99 -2.19
N LEU A 83 -3.56 -3.51 -1.28
CA LEU A 83 -2.28 -4.12 -1.65
C LEU A 83 -2.59 -5.55 -2.13
N SER A 84 -2.38 -5.79 -3.40
CA SER A 84 -2.72 -7.06 -4.07
C SER A 84 -1.41 -7.80 -4.37
N LEU A 85 -1.27 -9.00 -3.82
CA LEU A 85 -0.05 -9.81 -3.91
C LEU A 85 -0.38 -11.17 -4.51
N ASN A 86 0.44 -11.63 -5.45
CA ASN A 86 0.25 -12.95 -6.04
C ASN A 86 1.10 -13.98 -5.30
N VAL A 87 0.43 -14.84 -4.55
CA VAL A 87 1.04 -15.84 -3.66
C VAL A 87 1.46 -17.07 -4.47
N ILE A 88 2.74 -17.39 -4.42
CA ILE A 88 3.36 -18.56 -5.09
C ILE A 88 3.19 -19.81 -4.24
N THR A 89 3.43 -19.68 -2.92
CA THR A 89 3.31 -20.77 -1.96
C THR A 89 3.10 -20.18 -0.56
N TYR A 90 2.50 -20.96 0.31
CA TYR A 90 2.24 -20.56 1.69
C TYR A 90 2.43 -21.75 2.64
N PHE A 91 2.59 -21.47 3.93
CA PHE A 91 2.77 -22.50 4.96
C PHE A 91 2.39 -21.95 6.33
N GLY A 92 1.81 -22.78 7.15
CA GLY A 92 1.34 -22.37 8.47
C GLY A 92 0.10 -21.49 8.40
N SER A 93 -0.24 -20.85 9.50
CA SER A 93 -1.40 -19.95 9.61
C SER A 93 -1.17 -18.94 10.75
N GLY A 94 -2.00 -17.92 10.80
CA GLY A 94 -1.92 -16.87 11.80
C GLY A 94 -1.95 -15.49 11.18
N GLU A 95 -1.45 -14.50 11.89
CA GLU A 95 -1.50 -13.11 11.47
C GLU A 95 -0.09 -12.53 11.29
N PHE A 96 0.01 -11.52 10.45
CA PHE A 96 1.19 -10.67 10.28
C PHE A 96 0.73 -9.22 10.20
N LEU A 97 1.68 -8.30 10.14
CA LEU A 97 1.40 -6.87 10.13
C LEU A 97 1.88 -6.24 8.82
N ILE A 98 1.08 -5.31 8.30
CA ILE A 98 1.43 -4.43 7.19
C ILE A 98 1.51 -3.01 7.75
N GLY A 99 2.69 -2.40 7.71
CA GLY A 99 2.90 -1.05 8.20
C GLY A 99 3.73 -0.24 7.23
N THR A 100 4.23 0.91 7.70
CA THR A 100 5.20 1.70 6.93
C THR A 100 6.56 1.63 7.64
N PRO A 101 7.67 1.57 6.89
CA PRO A 101 9.01 1.68 7.50
C PRO A 101 9.20 3.04 8.18
N ASP A 102 10.02 3.08 9.24
CA ASP A 102 10.31 4.32 9.98
C ASP A 102 11.29 5.25 9.26
N GLY A 103 11.78 4.86 8.10
CA GLY A 103 12.69 5.67 7.28
C GLY A 103 12.80 5.18 5.85
N PRO A 104 13.45 5.96 4.99
CA PRO A 104 13.65 5.57 3.60
C PRO A 104 14.62 4.39 3.47
N TRP A 105 14.47 3.63 2.41
CA TRP A 105 15.31 2.48 2.10
C TRP A 105 15.58 2.44 0.59
N ASP A 106 16.55 1.65 0.21
CA ASP A 106 16.94 1.50 -1.20
C ASP A 106 16.99 0.02 -1.56
N GLU A 107 16.31 -0.33 -2.62
CA GLU A 107 16.15 -1.71 -3.07
C GLU A 107 17.49 -2.43 -3.28
N SER A 108 18.44 -1.71 -3.88
CA SER A 108 19.75 -2.31 -4.24
C SER A 108 20.68 -2.51 -3.04
N THR A 109 20.34 -1.96 -1.86
CA THR A 109 21.23 -1.99 -0.69
C THR A 109 20.58 -2.49 0.58
N ILE A 110 19.25 -2.60 0.63
CA ILE A 110 18.55 -3.09 1.83
C ILE A 110 18.95 -4.52 2.15
N THR A 111 19.19 -4.77 3.45
CA THR A 111 19.53 -6.08 4.01
C THR A 111 18.83 -6.21 5.35
N TRP A 112 18.88 -7.36 5.99
CA TRP A 112 18.32 -7.52 7.33
C TRP A 112 18.99 -6.57 8.35
N ASN A 113 20.31 -6.33 8.19
CA ASN A 113 21.07 -5.53 9.14
C ASN A 113 20.85 -4.02 9.02
N ASN A 114 20.43 -3.53 7.85
CA ASN A 114 20.24 -2.08 7.66
C ASN A 114 18.79 -1.68 7.32
N LYS A 115 17.87 -2.63 7.31
CA LYS A 115 16.46 -2.34 7.01
C LYS A 115 15.88 -1.37 8.04
N PRO A 116 15.04 -0.42 7.65
CA PRO A 116 14.30 0.38 8.63
C PRO A 116 13.26 -0.50 9.34
N ASP A 117 13.04 -0.24 10.62
CA ASP A 117 12.02 -0.96 11.38
C ASP A 117 10.61 -0.42 11.03
N PRO A 118 9.54 -1.18 11.32
CA PRO A 118 8.19 -0.66 11.16
C PRO A 118 7.93 0.52 12.11
N SER A 119 7.32 1.59 11.60
CA SER A 119 7.11 2.83 12.38
C SER A 119 6.08 2.68 13.50
N GLY A 120 5.14 1.75 13.36
CA GLY A 120 4.08 1.52 14.34
C GLY A 120 2.97 2.58 14.35
N THR A 121 3.00 3.59 13.49
CA THR A 121 2.02 4.69 13.50
C THR A 121 0.65 4.25 12.99
N VAL A 122 0.60 3.62 11.83
CA VAL A 122 -0.61 3.00 11.27
C VAL A 122 -0.21 1.59 10.85
N THR A 123 -0.97 0.61 11.29
CA THR A 123 -0.65 -0.80 11.03
C THR A 123 -1.93 -1.58 10.76
N VAL A 124 -1.90 -2.38 9.71
CA VAL A 124 -2.98 -3.30 9.35
C VAL A 124 -2.61 -4.70 9.81
N MET A 125 -3.48 -5.36 10.55
CA MET A 125 -3.34 -6.77 10.89
C MET A 125 -3.98 -7.61 9.78
N ALA A 126 -3.25 -8.58 9.27
CA ALA A 126 -3.66 -9.40 8.13
C ALA A 126 -3.41 -10.88 8.41
N ASP A 127 -4.28 -11.73 7.89
CA ASP A 127 -4.08 -13.16 7.96
C ASP A 127 -3.08 -13.63 6.90
N TYR A 128 -2.22 -14.59 7.26
CA TYR A 128 -1.40 -15.29 6.27
C TYR A 128 -2.31 -15.99 5.25
N PRO A 129 -1.96 -15.97 3.97
CA PRO A 129 -2.79 -16.61 2.95
C PRO A 129 -2.90 -18.11 3.19
N ASP A 130 -4.05 -18.68 2.83
CA ASP A 130 -4.33 -20.11 2.89
C ASP A 130 -4.59 -20.70 1.49
N PHE A 131 -4.24 -19.94 0.44
CA PHE A 131 -4.32 -20.38 -0.97
C PHE A 131 -3.25 -19.64 -1.79
N THR A 132 -2.97 -20.15 -2.98
CA THR A 132 -2.07 -19.53 -3.96
C THR A 132 -2.88 -18.68 -4.95
N GLY A 133 -2.23 -17.64 -5.52
CA GLY A 133 -2.88 -16.70 -6.42
C GLY A 133 -3.06 -15.35 -5.76
N TRP A 134 -3.98 -14.55 -6.25
CA TRP A 134 -4.15 -13.17 -5.82
C TRP A 134 -4.83 -13.07 -4.45
N VAL A 135 -4.18 -12.37 -3.53
CA VAL A 135 -4.71 -12.02 -2.21
C VAL A 135 -4.68 -10.50 -2.06
N ASN A 136 -5.78 -9.92 -1.60
CA ASN A 136 -5.94 -8.47 -1.45
C ASN A 136 -5.99 -8.11 0.03
N TYR A 137 -5.13 -7.20 0.44
CA TYR A 137 -5.08 -6.67 1.81
C TYR A 137 -5.58 -5.22 1.79
N ASP A 138 -6.60 -4.93 2.60
CA ASP A 138 -7.14 -3.57 2.71
C ASP A 138 -6.13 -2.69 3.44
N VAL A 139 -5.56 -1.72 2.73
CA VAL A 139 -4.57 -0.78 3.26
C VAL A 139 -5.07 0.68 3.17
N THR A 140 -6.39 0.85 3.10
CA THR A 140 -7.04 2.15 2.90
C THR A 140 -6.54 3.22 3.89
N GLU A 141 -6.56 2.89 5.19
CA GLU A 141 -6.15 3.85 6.23
C GLU A 141 -4.67 4.23 6.11
N LEU A 142 -3.81 3.27 5.75
CA LEU A 142 -2.39 3.50 5.61
C LEU A 142 -2.10 4.41 4.40
N VAL A 143 -2.72 4.11 3.25
CA VAL A 143 -2.57 4.93 2.04
C VAL A 143 -3.15 6.34 2.26
N GLN A 144 -4.31 6.46 2.92
CA GLN A 144 -4.87 7.78 3.24
C GLN A 144 -3.91 8.59 4.13
N ALA A 145 -3.27 7.95 5.11
CA ALA A 145 -2.31 8.62 6.00
C ALA A 145 -1.10 9.16 5.24
N TRP A 146 -0.64 8.44 4.20
CA TRP A 146 0.43 8.93 3.32
C TRP A 146 -0.03 10.10 2.47
N LEU A 147 -1.19 9.99 1.80
CA LEU A 147 -1.64 10.99 0.83
C LEU A 147 -2.07 12.30 1.49
N ASN A 148 -2.46 12.27 2.78
CA ASN A 148 -2.74 13.51 3.51
C ASN A 148 -1.53 14.03 4.30
N GLY A 149 -0.36 13.37 4.17
CA GLY A 149 0.89 13.79 4.79
C GLY A 149 1.01 13.58 6.30
N THR A 150 0.10 12.80 6.91
CA THR A 150 0.16 12.51 8.37
C THR A 150 1.30 11.54 8.68
N VAL A 151 1.62 10.66 7.74
CA VAL A 151 2.70 9.67 7.86
C VAL A 151 3.57 9.77 6.60
N PRO A 152 4.91 9.83 6.73
CA PRO A 152 5.77 9.80 5.54
C PRO A 152 5.57 8.52 4.71
N HIS A 153 5.51 8.67 3.39
CA HIS A 153 5.39 7.54 2.48
C HIS A 153 6.76 6.90 2.22
N HIS A 154 7.07 5.86 2.97
CA HIS A 154 8.26 5.02 2.76
C HIS A 154 7.89 3.64 2.23
N GLY A 155 6.63 3.46 1.77
CA GLY A 155 6.12 2.19 1.28
C GLY A 155 5.59 1.30 2.40
N PHE A 156 5.31 0.06 2.04
CA PHE A 156 4.83 -0.98 2.95
C PHE A 156 6.00 -1.78 3.51
N VAL A 157 5.87 -2.21 4.77
CA VAL A 157 6.66 -3.31 5.33
C VAL A 157 5.69 -4.39 5.83
N LEU A 158 5.85 -5.59 5.29
CA LEU A 158 5.14 -6.79 5.72
C LEU A 158 6.03 -7.54 6.71
N HIS A 159 5.57 -7.71 7.94
CA HIS A 159 6.43 -8.24 8.99
C HIS A 159 5.65 -9.00 10.06
N ASP A 160 6.34 -9.86 10.80
CA ASP A 160 5.79 -10.59 11.94
C ASP A 160 6.91 -10.75 12.98
N TYR A 161 6.54 -10.76 14.25
CA TYR A 161 7.48 -10.94 15.36
C TYR A 161 7.01 -12.01 16.35
N THR A 162 5.83 -12.57 16.14
CA THR A 162 5.12 -13.19 17.26
C THR A 162 5.21 -14.71 17.27
N SER A 163 5.85 -15.32 16.27
CA SER A 163 5.82 -16.76 16.13
C SER A 163 7.16 -17.44 16.37
N SER A 164 7.10 -18.61 16.97
CA SER A 164 8.20 -19.57 16.99
C SER A 164 7.86 -20.81 16.15
N THR A 165 6.76 -20.75 15.40
CA THR A 165 6.33 -21.84 14.51
C THR A 165 6.38 -21.37 13.07
N ASN A 166 6.78 -22.24 12.16
CA ASN A 166 6.89 -21.91 10.75
C ASN A 166 5.54 -21.43 10.20
N ARG A 167 5.54 -20.24 9.63
CA ARG A 167 4.38 -19.65 8.92
C ARG A 167 4.85 -18.53 8.01
N GLY A 168 4.20 -18.39 6.88
CA GLY A 168 4.58 -17.36 5.92
C GLY A 168 4.13 -17.69 4.52
N PHE A 169 4.56 -16.86 3.59
CA PHE A 169 4.24 -17.05 2.18
C PHE A 169 5.33 -16.44 1.30
N HIS A 170 5.40 -16.96 0.07
CA HIS A 170 6.23 -16.41 -0.99
C HIS A 170 5.31 -15.77 -2.03
N MET A 171 5.72 -14.64 -2.57
CA MET A 171 4.96 -13.87 -3.55
C MET A 171 5.90 -13.39 -4.66
N HIS A 172 5.33 -13.06 -5.81
CA HIS A 172 6.08 -12.44 -6.90
C HIS A 172 6.54 -11.04 -6.49
N SER A 173 7.67 -10.58 -7.03
CA SER A 173 8.21 -9.22 -6.87
C SER A 173 7.97 -8.40 -8.14
N SER A 174 8.30 -7.12 -8.11
CA SER A 174 8.30 -6.27 -9.30
C SER A 174 9.35 -6.71 -10.33
N ASP A 175 10.37 -7.46 -9.89
CA ASP A 175 11.41 -8.02 -10.75
C ASP A 175 11.00 -9.28 -11.51
N CYS A 176 9.81 -9.83 -11.24
CA CYS A 176 9.35 -11.03 -11.91
C CYS A 176 9.17 -10.78 -13.42
N GLN A 177 10.13 -11.24 -14.22
CA GLN A 177 10.13 -11.04 -15.68
C GLN A 177 9.40 -12.16 -16.41
N THR A 178 9.31 -13.34 -15.80
CA THR A 178 8.66 -14.50 -16.43
C THR A 178 7.15 -14.40 -16.41
N SER A 179 6.59 -13.65 -15.45
CA SER A 179 5.15 -13.48 -15.28
C SER A 179 4.85 -12.05 -14.85
N PRO A 180 5.04 -11.06 -15.74
CA PRO A 180 4.89 -9.65 -15.35
C PRO A 180 3.48 -9.29 -14.87
N ASP A 181 2.46 -10.03 -15.30
CA ASP A 181 1.07 -9.82 -14.86
C ASP A 181 0.83 -10.30 -13.42
N LEU A 182 1.83 -10.91 -12.75
CA LEU A 182 1.70 -11.42 -11.38
C LEU A 182 2.50 -10.58 -10.36
N ARG A 183 3.05 -9.45 -10.78
CA ARG A 183 3.77 -8.50 -9.91
C ARG A 183 2.83 -7.88 -8.89
N PRO A 184 3.33 -7.39 -7.76
CA PRO A 184 2.49 -6.69 -6.78
C PRO A 184 1.72 -5.52 -7.40
N GLU A 185 0.49 -5.33 -6.95
CA GLU A 185 -0.37 -4.22 -7.39
C GLU A 185 -0.84 -3.41 -6.20
N LEU A 186 -0.98 -2.10 -6.40
CA LEU A 186 -1.78 -1.26 -5.52
C LEU A 186 -3.00 -0.78 -6.29
N ILE A 187 -4.17 -1.19 -5.83
CA ILE A 187 -5.45 -0.81 -6.44
C ILE A 187 -6.02 0.32 -5.59
N LEU A 188 -6.06 1.53 -6.15
CA LEU A 188 -6.49 2.74 -5.44
C LEU A 188 -7.78 3.29 -6.06
N SER A 189 -8.82 3.45 -5.24
CA SER A 189 -10.03 4.19 -5.60
C SER A 189 -10.06 5.47 -4.75
N TYR A 190 -10.25 6.63 -5.39
CA TYR A 190 -10.16 7.93 -4.71
C TYR A 190 -11.09 8.96 -5.35
N ASP A 191 -11.41 10.02 -4.59
CA ASP A 191 -12.12 11.18 -5.11
C ASP A 191 -11.07 12.21 -5.60
N PRO A 192 -10.97 12.45 -6.92
CA PRO A 192 -9.96 13.37 -7.44
C PRO A 192 -10.21 14.84 -7.07
N GLN A 193 -11.40 15.17 -6.56
CA GLN A 193 -11.71 16.54 -6.15
C GLN A 193 -11.38 16.78 -4.66
N GLY A 194 -11.12 15.73 -3.92
CA GLY A 194 -10.89 15.81 -2.48
C GLY A 194 -12.12 16.29 -1.72
N SER A 195 -12.04 16.41 -0.42
CA SER A 195 -13.08 17.04 0.36
C SER A 195 -13.10 18.54 0.02
N LEU A 196 -14.12 18.98 -0.71
CA LEU A 196 -14.36 20.41 -0.89
C LEU A 196 -14.45 21.04 0.50
N ASP A 197 -13.42 21.74 0.89
CA ASP A 197 -13.38 22.44 2.16
C ASP A 197 -14.68 23.23 2.32
N THR A 198 -15.47 22.90 3.32
CA THR A 198 -16.72 23.60 3.63
C THR A 198 -16.51 25.10 3.82
N SER A 199 -15.27 25.54 4.08
CA SER A 199 -14.91 26.96 4.14
C SER A 199 -15.04 27.66 2.77
N THR A 200 -14.92 26.92 1.66
CA THR A 200 -15.08 27.47 0.31
C THR A 200 -16.54 27.86 0.06
N TRP A 201 -17.51 27.09 0.57
CA TRP A 201 -18.94 27.43 0.49
C TRP A 201 -19.27 28.69 1.29
N GLY A 202 -18.59 28.96 2.40
CA GLY A 202 -18.78 30.18 3.20
C GLY A 202 -18.33 31.42 2.47
N LYS A 203 -17.29 31.35 1.63
CA LYS A 203 -16.76 32.48 0.86
C LYS A 203 -17.65 32.83 -0.33
N ILE A 204 -18.34 31.87 -0.92
CA ILE A 204 -19.24 32.13 -2.04
C ILE A 204 -20.49 32.90 -1.58
N LYS A 205 -20.95 32.68 -0.35
CA LYS A 205 -22.15 33.36 0.19
C LYS A 205 -21.95 34.83 0.49
N THR A 206 -20.69 35.31 0.54
CA THR A 206 -20.42 36.73 0.87
C THR A 206 -20.27 37.63 -0.36
N VAL A 207 -20.47 37.10 -1.58
CA VAL A 207 -20.29 37.84 -2.84
C VAL A 207 -21.65 38.28 -3.45
N PHE A 208 -22.80 37.99 -2.79
CA PHE A 208 -24.15 38.33 -3.28
C PHE A 208 -24.88 39.20 -2.27
#